data_3aea34d8ab6c5a330940fcbd696cf5a7
#
_entry.id   3aea34d8ab6c5a330940fcbd696cf5a7
#
_cell.length_a   1.000
_cell.length_b   1.000
_cell.length_c   1.000
_cell.angle_alpha   90.00
_cell.angle_beta   90.00
_cell.angle_gamma   90.00
#
_symmetry.space_group_name_H-M   'P 1'
#
loop_
_entity.id
_entity.type
_entity.pdbx_description
1 polymer ?
#
loop_
_entity_poly.entity_id
_entity_poly.type
_entity_poly.pdbx_seq_one_letter_code
_entity_poly.pdbx_strand_id
1 'polypeptide(L)'
;DSHLVPNDGYGARSDAYYRNRRRCGRDHEYPMTKPTVIIKSDGSSEVFDPARLVSSLRRSGAGEHAAARIAETITSTVAPGTSSKEIYTRAFALLRKEARPVAARYALRRALLELGPTGHPFEDFISHLYRAEGWQVETRKIIKGKCVSHEVDFYASHPEQNTYIAAELKYHNDPGYKTDLKVALYVKSRFDDIFDCDPAARACPIDRGLLVTNTKFTSEAIAYAECSGVELLGWGYPAQNNLFDRMSRAKVYPITALVALSRAEKRLLIEQGTIAIDQFVKNRRRLDPLHLSSERVGDLIAEAEGILALPHEFRDTVSV
;
A
#
# COMPACT_ATOMS: atom_id res chain seq x y z
N ASP A 1 10.85 42.76 34.69
CA ASP A 1 10.79 43.48 33.40
C ASP A 1 10.33 42.50 32.32
N SER A 2 9.11 42.74 31.94
CA SER A 2 8.34 42.07 30.92
C SER A 2 8.87 42.39 29.51
N HIS A 3 9.12 41.40 28.65
CA HIS A 3 9.08 41.60 27.21
C HIS A 3 8.23 40.51 26.55
N LEU A 4 7.02 40.93 26.23
CA LEU A 4 6.11 40.32 25.25
C LEU A 4 6.77 40.33 23.85
N VAL A 5 6.80 39.17 23.17
CA VAL A 5 7.11 39.07 21.74
C VAL A 5 5.77 38.91 21.01
N PRO A 6 5.50 39.67 19.95
CA PRO A 6 4.22 39.63 19.24
C PRO A 6 4.11 38.39 18.34
N ASN A 7 2.89 37.87 18.31
CA ASN A 7 2.44 36.80 17.42
C ASN A 7 2.03 37.46 16.09
N ASP A 8 2.84 37.33 15.03
CA ASP A 8 2.49 37.79 13.70
C ASP A 8 2.77 36.77 12.64
N GLY A 9 1.69 36.34 11.96
CA GLY A 9 1.70 36.21 10.53
C GLY A 9 1.52 34.85 9.90
N TYR A 10 0.39 34.18 10.12
CA TYR A 10 -0.12 33.19 9.16
C TYR A 10 -1.38 33.73 8.45
N GLY A 11 -1.18 34.61 7.46
CA GLY A 11 -2.33 35.21 6.79
C GLY A 11 -2.02 35.99 5.51
N ALA A 12 -0.96 35.65 4.75
CA ALA A 12 -0.63 36.47 3.60
C ALA A 12 -0.03 35.77 2.38
N ARG A 13 -0.37 34.51 2.11
CA ARG A 13 0.08 33.82 0.87
C ARG A 13 -1.01 33.36 -0.09
N SER A 14 -2.28 33.56 0.22
CA SER A 14 -3.38 33.22 -0.71
C SER A 14 -3.76 34.36 -1.67
N ASP A 15 -3.43 35.64 -1.36
CA ASP A 15 -3.89 36.78 -2.17
C ASP A 15 -2.97 37.13 -3.37
N ALA A 16 -1.75 36.67 -3.41
CA ALA A 16 -0.83 36.98 -4.51
C ALA A 16 -1.12 36.17 -5.79
N TYR A 17 -1.75 35.01 -5.68
CA TYR A 17 -2.06 34.15 -6.84
C TYR A 17 -3.25 34.69 -7.67
N TYR A 18 -4.12 35.50 -7.06
CA TYR A 18 -5.33 36.03 -7.72
C TYR A 18 -5.18 37.43 -8.32
N ARG A 19 -4.07 38.15 -8.13
CA ARG A 19 -3.93 39.54 -8.62
C ARG A 19 -3.34 39.70 -10.03
N ASN A 20 -2.84 38.66 -10.66
CA ASN A 20 -2.13 38.80 -11.93
C ASN A 20 -2.93 38.38 -13.19
N ARG A 21 -4.27 38.22 -13.10
CA ARG A 21 -5.13 37.86 -14.25
C ARG A 21 -6.08 38.97 -14.74
N ARG A 22 -5.80 40.23 -14.46
CA ARG A 22 -6.65 41.32 -14.96
C ARG A 22 -6.01 42.09 -16.11
N ARG A 23 -5.45 41.41 -17.12
CA ARG A 23 -5.10 42.05 -18.38
C ARG A 23 -5.11 41.01 -19.51
N CYS A 24 -6.28 40.48 -19.86
CA CYS A 24 -6.57 40.06 -21.22
C CYS A 24 -8.09 39.91 -21.33
N GLY A 25 -8.72 40.85 -21.96
CA GLY A 25 -10.18 40.88 -22.12
C GLY A 25 -10.65 39.79 -23.05
N ARG A 26 -11.39 38.88 -22.47
CA ARG A 26 -12.58 38.18 -23.01
C ARG A 26 -13.22 37.47 -21.82
N ASP A 27 -14.37 37.98 -21.40
CA ASP A 27 -15.19 37.38 -20.35
C ASP A 27 -15.74 36.04 -20.85
N HIS A 28 -14.95 34.98 -20.72
CA HIS A 28 -15.48 33.65 -20.62
C HIS A 28 -15.64 33.37 -19.13
N GLU A 29 -16.82 33.66 -18.59
CA GLU A 29 -17.28 33.08 -17.34
C GLU A 29 -17.22 31.55 -17.47
N TYR A 30 -16.08 30.95 -17.05
CA TYR A 30 -16.09 29.54 -16.69
C TYR A 30 -17.03 29.41 -15.50
N PRO A 31 -18.11 28.59 -15.57
CA PRO A 31 -18.95 28.35 -14.42
C PRO A 31 -18.06 27.83 -13.30
N MET A 32 -17.91 28.60 -12.24
CA MET A 32 -17.27 28.18 -10.99
C MET A 32 -18.12 27.06 -10.40
N THR A 33 -17.93 25.82 -10.86
CA THR A 33 -18.57 24.67 -10.26
C THR A 33 -18.06 24.58 -8.83
N LYS A 34 -18.99 24.65 -7.84
CA LYS A 34 -18.65 24.51 -6.43
C LYS A 34 -17.83 23.22 -6.26
N PRO A 35 -16.69 23.27 -5.53
CA PRO A 35 -15.86 22.10 -5.35
C PRO A 35 -16.69 20.96 -4.73
N THR A 36 -16.69 19.81 -5.38
CA THR A 36 -17.44 18.66 -4.92
C THR A 36 -16.73 18.02 -3.74
N VAL A 37 -17.41 18.00 -2.58
CA VAL A 37 -16.88 17.39 -1.35
C VAL A 37 -17.27 15.92 -1.32
N ILE A 38 -16.32 15.03 -1.07
CA ILE A 38 -16.48 13.57 -0.96
C ILE A 38 -16.16 13.10 0.46
N ILE A 39 -16.64 11.90 0.81
CA ILE A 39 -16.42 11.27 2.11
C ILE A 39 -15.38 10.17 1.97
N LYS A 40 -14.33 10.21 2.82
CA LYS A 40 -13.30 9.16 2.91
C LYS A 40 -13.74 7.94 3.69
N SER A 41 -12.96 6.86 3.59
CA SER A 41 -13.19 5.62 4.36
C SER A 41 -13.07 5.81 5.88
N ASP A 42 -12.33 6.82 6.34
CA ASP A 42 -12.18 7.19 7.76
C ASP A 42 -13.28 8.17 8.24
N GLY A 43 -14.28 8.45 7.42
CA GLY A 43 -15.38 9.38 7.72
C GLY A 43 -15.04 10.86 7.52
N SER A 44 -13.79 11.21 7.26
CA SER A 44 -13.40 12.59 6.97
C SER A 44 -13.87 13.03 5.58
N SER A 45 -14.00 14.36 5.40
CA SER A 45 -14.40 14.95 4.12
C SER A 45 -13.19 15.60 3.43
N GLU A 46 -13.16 15.52 2.10
CA GLU A 46 -12.18 16.24 1.28
C GLU A 46 -12.80 16.68 -0.04
N VAL A 47 -12.18 17.67 -0.69
CA VAL A 47 -12.55 18.08 -2.05
C VAL A 47 -12.10 16.98 -3.03
N PHE A 48 -13.01 16.55 -3.90
CA PHE A 48 -12.67 15.62 -4.97
C PHE A 48 -11.69 16.26 -5.94
N ASP A 49 -10.57 15.59 -6.14
CA ASP A 49 -9.50 15.99 -7.05
C ASP A 49 -9.36 14.98 -8.21
N PRO A 50 -9.84 15.33 -9.42
CA PRO A 50 -9.70 14.46 -10.58
C PRO A 50 -8.24 14.12 -10.93
N ALA A 51 -7.29 15.01 -10.66
CA ALA A 51 -5.89 14.77 -10.95
C ALA A 51 -5.31 13.64 -10.09
N ARG A 52 -5.74 13.54 -8.84
CA ARG A 52 -5.39 12.38 -7.97
C ARG A 52 -5.95 11.07 -8.50
N LEU A 53 -7.15 11.09 -9.09
CA LEU A 53 -7.74 9.91 -9.71
C LEU A 53 -6.94 9.50 -10.94
N VAL A 54 -6.62 10.43 -11.84
CA VAL A 54 -5.77 10.19 -13.02
C VAL A 54 -4.42 9.60 -12.60
N SER A 55 -3.76 10.21 -11.63
CA SER A 55 -2.47 9.72 -11.10
C SER A 55 -2.58 8.29 -10.55
N SER A 56 -3.65 7.98 -9.82
CA SER A 56 -3.90 6.63 -9.29
C SER A 56 -4.13 5.60 -10.40
N LEU A 57 -4.89 5.94 -11.44
CA LEU A 57 -5.13 5.09 -12.61
C LEU A 57 -3.83 4.84 -13.39
N ARG A 58 -3.04 5.88 -13.61
CA ARG A 58 -1.74 5.78 -14.29
C ARG A 58 -0.76 4.89 -13.52
N ARG A 59 -0.64 5.06 -12.21
CA ARG A 59 0.21 4.18 -11.36
C ARG A 59 -0.20 2.71 -11.46
N SER A 60 -1.45 2.44 -11.77
CA SER A 60 -1.93 1.07 -12.01
C SER A 60 -1.61 0.54 -13.41
N GLY A 61 -1.02 1.35 -14.28
CA GLY A 61 -0.66 0.99 -15.64
C GLY A 61 -1.68 1.40 -16.71
N ALA A 62 -2.68 2.21 -16.36
CA ALA A 62 -3.60 2.76 -17.36
C ALA A 62 -2.85 3.77 -18.28
N GLY A 63 -3.05 3.65 -19.58
CA GLY A 63 -2.56 4.63 -20.53
C GLY A 63 -3.17 6.02 -20.26
N GLU A 64 -2.45 7.08 -20.64
CA GLU A 64 -2.84 8.47 -20.37
C GLU A 64 -4.26 8.80 -20.81
N HIS A 65 -4.61 8.47 -22.07
CA HIS A 65 -5.95 8.70 -22.61
C HIS A 65 -7.05 7.92 -21.88
N ALA A 66 -6.78 6.67 -21.49
CA ALA A 66 -7.73 5.86 -20.73
C ALA A 66 -7.95 6.42 -19.33
N ALA A 67 -6.88 6.81 -18.63
CA ALA A 67 -6.94 7.41 -17.31
C ALA A 67 -7.72 8.74 -17.32
N ALA A 68 -7.46 9.61 -18.30
CA ALA A 68 -8.15 10.88 -18.46
C ALA A 68 -9.65 10.67 -18.74
N ARG A 69 -10.02 9.80 -19.67
CA ARG A 69 -11.42 9.50 -20.02
C ARG A 69 -12.19 8.92 -18.83
N ILE A 70 -11.59 8.00 -18.08
CA ILE A 70 -12.21 7.42 -16.88
C ILE A 70 -12.44 8.50 -15.82
N ALA A 71 -11.42 9.34 -15.59
CA ALA A 71 -11.52 10.42 -14.61
C ALA A 71 -12.60 11.45 -15.01
N GLU A 72 -12.70 11.80 -16.28
CA GLU A 72 -13.75 12.69 -16.81
C GLU A 72 -15.14 12.09 -16.62
N THR A 73 -15.34 10.81 -16.97
CA THR A 73 -16.61 10.09 -16.78
C THR A 73 -17.01 10.08 -15.31
N ILE A 74 -16.08 9.91 -14.39
CA ILE A 74 -16.36 9.92 -12.96
C ILE A 74 -16.66 11.34 -12.49
N THR A 75 -15.85 12.33 -12.88
CA THR A 75 -16.02 13.73 -12.51
C THR A 75 -17.41 14.26 -12.88
N SER A 76 -17.93 13.89 -14.06
CA SER A 76 -19.26 14.32 -14.52
C SER A 76 -20.41 13.71 -13.70
N THR A 77 -20.17 12.68 -12.91
CA THR A 77 -21.21 11.94 -12.16
C THR A 77 -21.02 11.97 -10.64
N VAL A 78 -19.91 12.52 -10.13
CA VAL A 78 -19.66 12.65 -8.70
C VAL A 78 -20.50 13.78 -8.12
N ALA A 79 -21.34 13.44 -7.13
CA ALA A 79 -22.15 14.39 -6.37
C ALA A 79 -21.52 14.67 -4.99
N PRO A 80 -21.86 15.81 -4.34
CA PRO A 80 -21.48 16.05 -2.95
C PRO A 80 -21.92 14.90 -2.03
N GLY A 81 -21.03 14.45 -1.15
CA GLY A 81 -21.27 13.32 -0.26
C GLY A 81 -20.98 11.94 -0.87
N THR A 82 -20.61 11.84 -2.16
CA THR A 82 -20.17 10.57 -2.75
C THR A 82 -18.97 10.01 -1.97
N SER A 83 -18.99 8.72 -1.64
CA SER A 83 -17.90 8.10 -0.92
C SER A 83 -16.69 7.81 -1.83
N SER A 84 -15.49 7.92 -1.29
CA SER A 84 -14.26 7.52 -2.00
C SER A 84 -14.28 6.03 -2.41
N LYS A 85 -15.01 5.18 -1.67
CA LYS A 85 -15.26 3.78 -2.02
C LYS A 85 -16.11 3.64 -3.28
N GLU A 86 -17.12 4.48 -3.44
CA GLU A 86 -17.97 4.47 -4.64
C GLU A 86 -17.21 4.95 -5.87
N ILE A 87 -16.42 6.03 -5.75
CA ILE A 87 -15.53 6.52 -6.81
C ILE A 87 -14.57 5.41 -7.25
N TYR A 88 -13.93 4.75 -6.27
CA TYR A 88 -13.06 3.61 -6.54
C TYR A 88 -13.78 2.49 -7.29
N THR A 89 -14.99 2.12 -6.86
CA THR A 89 -15.77 1.03 -7.46
C THR A 89 -16.13 1.34 -8.92
N ARG A 90 -16.52 2.58 -9.20
CA ARG A 90 -16.82 3.05 -10.56
C ARG A 90 -15.56 3.03 -11.45
N ALA A 91 -14.44 3.55 -10.94
CA ALA A 91 -13.16 3.54 -11.66
C ALA A 91 -12.70 2.11 -11.99
N PHE A 92 -12.78 1.20 -11.01
CA PHE A 92 -12.46 -0.21 -11.19
C PHE A 92 -13.32 -0.87 -12.26
N ALA A 93 -14.64 -0.61 -12.25
CA ALA A 93 -15.55 -1.18 -13.23
C ALA A 93 -15.25 -0.72 -14.65
N LEU A 94 -14.85 0.54 -14.84
CA LEU A 94 -14.44 1.09 -16.14
C LEU A 94 -13.10 0.47 -16.58
N LEU A 95 -12.10 0.44 -15.71
CA LEU A 95 -10.81 -0.21 -15.99
C LEU A 95 -10.96 -1.69 -16.37
N ARG A 96 -11.82 -2.43 -15.65
CA ARG A 96 -12.04 -3.85 -15.91
C ARG A 96 -12.58 -4.14 -17.30
N LYS A 97 -13.38 -3.22 -17.86
CA LYS A 97 -13.88 -3.34 -19.24
C LYS A 97 -12.80 -3.11 -20.28
N GLU A 98 -11.82 -2.27 -19.98
CA GLU A 98 -10.77 -1.89 -20.91
C GLU A 98 -9.53 -2.79 -20.81
N ALA A 99 -9.05 -3.06 -19.57
CA ALA A 99 -7.82 -3.80 -19.33
C ALA A 99 -7.87 -4.50 -17.96
N ARG A 100 -8.24 -5.78 -17.93
CA ARG A 100 -8.33 -6.58 -16.69
C ARG A 100 -7.04 -6.55 -15.85
N PRO A 101 -5.83 -6.70 -16.41
CA PRO A 101 -4.59 -6.63 -15.62
C PRO A 101 -4.40 -5.29 -14.92
N VAL A 102 -4.72 -4.18 -15.60
CA VAL A 102 -4.65 -2.83 -15.01
C VAL A 102 -5.66 -2.66 -13.90
N ALA A 103 -6.88 -3.17 -14.07
CA ALA A 103 -7.90 -3.15 -13.03
C ALA A 103 -7.48 -3.96 -11.80
N ALA A 104 -6.87 -5.14 -11.99
CA ALA A 104 -6.35 -5.95 -10.91
C ALA A 104 -5.26 -5.20 -10.13
N ARG A 105 -4.33 -4.54 -10.82
CA ARG A 105 -3.29 -3.72 -10.17
C ARG A 105 -3.85 -2.48 -9.47
N TYR A 106 -4.89 -1.85 -10.02
CA TYR A 106 -5.63 -0.77 -9.36
C TYR A 106 -6.28 -1.24 -8.05
N ALA A 107 -6.70 -2.50 -7.99
CA ALA A 107 -7.34 -3.10 -6.83
C ALA A 107 -6.35 -3.67 -5.78
N LEU A 108 -5.02 -3.58 -5.94
CA LEU A 108 -4.04 -4.25 -5.08
C LEU A 108 -4.18 -3.89 -3.59
N ARG A 109 -4.48 -2.63 -3.26
CA ARG A 109 -4.73 -2.26 -1.87
C ARG A 109 -5.89 -3.04 -1.26
N ARG A 110 -6.97 -3.19 -2.03
CA ARG A 110 -8.12 -3.99 -1.61
C ARG A 110 -7.77 -5.48 -1.56
N ALA A 111 -6.99 -5.95 -2.53
CA ALA A 111 -6.54 -7.33 -2.54
C ALA A 111 -5.72 -7.70 -1.29
N LEU A 112 -4.86 -6.81 -0.80
CA LEU A 112 -4.18 -7.01 0.49
C LEU A 112 -5.14 -7.08 1.68
N LEU A 113 -6.21 -6.27 1.68
CA LEU A 113 -7.26 -6.32 2.71
C LEU A 113 -8.11 -7.60 2.65
N GLU A 114 -8.08 -8.32 1.53
CA GLU A 114 -8.83 -9.56 1.31
C GLU A 114 -7.99 -10.83 1.59
N LEU A 115 -6.72 -10.69 2.02
CA LEU A 115 -5.87 -11.83 2.36
C LEU A 115 -6.36 -12.62 3.57
N GLY A 116 -7.08 -11.97 4.51
CA GLY A 116 -7.47 -12.64 5.73
C GLY A 116 -8.94 -12.62 6.04
N PRO A 117 -9.38 -13.34 7.09
CA PRO A 117 -9.78 -12.63 8.30
C PRO A 117 -8.66 -12.52 9.34
N THR A 118 -7.63 -13.34 9.27
CA THR A 118 -6.48 -13.34 10.20
C THR A 118 -5.25 -12.66 9.59
N GLY A 119 -4.23 -12.38 10.43
CA GLY A 119 -2.96 -11.78 9.98
C GLY A 119 -2.05 -12.75 9.23
N HIS A 120 -2.17 -14.07 9.46
CA HIS A 120 -1.24 -15.06 8.94
C HIS A 120 -1.03 -15.03 7.43
N PRO A 121 -2.08 -14.96 6.55
CA PRO A 121 -1.84 -14.86 5.12
C PRO A 121 -1.11 -13.58 4.70
N PHE A 122 -1.27 -12.49 5.46
CA PHE A 122 -0.50 -11.27 5.22
C PHE A 122 0.96 -11.44 5.64
N GLU A 123 1.24 -12.11 6.76
CA GLU A 123 2.59 -12.45 7.21
C GLU A 123 3.30 -13.33 6.17
N ASP A 124 2.61 -14.35 5.68
CA ASP A 124 3.14 -15.24 4.64
C ASP A 124 3.38 -14.48 3.33
N PHE A 125 2.50 -13.54 2.96
CA PHE A 125 2.65 -12.70 1.79
C PHE A 125 3.87 -11.78 1.89
N ILE A 126 4.06 -11.09 3.01
CA ILE A 126 5.21 -10.23 3.23
C ILE A 126 6.50 -11.05 3.26
N SER A 127 6.49 -12.22 3.90
CA SER A 127 7.62 -13.15 3.88
C SER A 127 7.97 -13.61 2.47
N HIS A 128 6.97 -13.89 1.63
CA HIS A 128 7.18 -14.23 0.22
C HIS A 128 7.77 -13.06 -0.58
N LEU A 129 7.30 -11.83 -0.34
CA LEU A 129 7.83 -10.62 -0.95
C LEU A 129 9.32 -10.43 -0.62
N TYR A 130 9.70 -10.56 0.65
CA TYR A 130 11.11 -10.44 1.05
C TYR A 130 11.97 -11.55 0.44
N ARG A 131 11.48 -12.81 0.36
CA ARG A 131 12.21 -13.88 -0.35
C ARG A 131 12.41 -13.57 -1.83
N ALA A 132 11.42 -12.96 -2.49
CA ALA A 132 11.54 -12.55 -3.89
C ALA A 132 12.53 -11.39 -4.09
N GLU A 133 12.80 -10.62 -3.04
CA GLU A 133 13.83 -9.56 -3.00
C GLU A 133 15.23 -10.06 -2.57
N GLY A 134 15.42 -11.38 -2.42
CA GLY A 134 16.72 -11.98 -2.13
C GLY A 134 16.99 -12.25 -0.64
N TRP A 135 16.04 -11.98 0.25
CA TRP A 135 16.18 -12.25 1.67
C TRP A 135 15.93 -13.73 2.00
N GLN A 136 16.69 -14.25 2.95
CA GLN A 136 16.34 -15.50 3.64
C GLN A 136 15.39 -15.15 4.79
N VAL A 137 14.23 -15.81 4.86
CA VAL A 137 13.16 -15.43 5.80
C VAL A 137 12.69 -16.64 6.61
N GLU A 138 12.71 -16.49 7.93
CA GLU A 138 12.10 -17.38 8.92
C GLU A 138 10.87 -16.66 9.50
N THR A 139 9.73 -17.35 9.57
CA THR A 139 8.49 -16.80 10.15
C THR A 139 8.31 -17.26 11.59
N ARG A 140 7.66 -16.45 12.41
CA ARG A 140 7.34 -16.77 13.81
C ARG A 140 8.57 -17.23 14.60
N LYS A 141 9.67 -16.50 14.45
CA LYS A 141 10.95 -16.81 15.09
C LYS A 141 10.95 -16.31 16.53
N ILE A 142 11.33 -17.19 17.46
CA ILE A 142 11.57 -16.80 18.85
C ILE A 142 13.01 -16.29 18.96
N ILE A 143 13.18 -15.04 19.39
CA ILE A 143 14.47 -14.39 19.62
C ILE A 143 14.57 -14.08 21.11
N LYS A 144 15.69 -14.46 21.71
CA LYS A 144 15.97 -14.13 23.11
C LYS A 144 16.40 -12.67 23.19
N GLY A 145 15.64 -11.87 23.93
CA GLY A 145 16.03 -10.52 24.34
C GLY A 145 16.83 -10.55 25.65
N LYS A 146 17.19 -9.36 26.13
CA LYS A 146 17.84 -9.18 27.43
C LYS A 146 16.95 -9.62 28.58
N CYS A 147 15.69 -9.21 28.57
CA CYS A 147 14.75 -9.47 29.67
C CYS A 147 13.94 -10.73 29.42
N VAL A 148 13.37 -10.88 28.21
CA VAL A 148 12.45 -11.97 27.85
C VAL A 148 12.69 -12.44 26.42
N SER A 149 12.10 -13.60 26.07
CA SER A 149 12.08 -14.05 24.67
C SER A 149 10.88 -13.45 23.94
N HIS A 150 11.09 -13.04 22.68
CA HIS A 150 10.08 -12.45 21.82
C HIS A 150 9.84 -13.33 20.59
N GLU A 151 8.60 -13.62 20.28
CA GLU A 151 8.22 -14.13 18.98
C GLU A 151 8.06 -12.94 18.03
N VAL A 152 8.83 -12.90 16.94
CA VAL A 152 8.72 -11.92 15.86
C VAL A 152 8.00 -12.55 14.67
N ASP A 153 7.15 -11.79 13.98
CA ASP A 153 6.31 -12.32 12.91
C ASP A 153 7.18 -12.82 11.75
N PHE A 154 8.25 -12.10 11.41
CA PHE A 154 9.33 -12.68 10.63
C PHE A 154 10.71 -12.12 11.02
N TYR A 155 11.71 -12.94 10.75
CA TYR A 155 13.12 -12.63 10.80
C TYR A 155 13.71 -12.81 9.42
N ALA A 156 14.48 -11.83 8.95
CA ALA A 156 15.09 -11.87 7.62
C ALA A 156 16.57 -11.57 7.67
N SER A 157 17.37 -12.31 6.90
CA SER A 157 18.80 -12.06 6.69
C SER A 157 19.09 -11.87 5.21
N HIS A 158 19.91 -10.86 4.88
CA HIS A 158 20.37 -10.64 3.52
C HIS A 158 21.83 -11.11 3.39
N PRO A 159 22.09 -12.19 2.64
CA PRO A 159 23.42 -12.81 2.60
C PRO A 159 24.54 -11.87 2.13
N GLU A 160 24.25 -11.06 1.10
CA GLU A 160 25.23 -10.14 0.50
C GLU A 160 25.48 -8.88 1.34
N GLN A 161 24.47 -8.42 2.10
CA GLN A 161 24.56 -7.20 2.90
C GLN A 161 24.93 -7.48 4.35
N ASN A 162 24.97 -8.74 4.76
CA ASN A 162 25.15 -9.17 6.16
C ASN A 162 24.27 -8.39 7.13
N THR A 163 22.99 -8.21 6.74
CA THR A 163 22.00 -7.42 7.47
C THR A 163 20.88 -8.32 7.97
N TYR A 164 20.46 -8.11 9.21
CA TYR A 164 19.44 -8.89 9.90
C TYR A 164 18.28 -7.99 10.32
N ILE A 165 17.05 -8.39 10.01
CA ILE A 165 15.84 -7.63 10.30
C ILE A 165 14.88 -8.49 11.12
N ALA A 166 14.35 -7.95 12.22
CA ALA A 166 13.14 -8.47 12.85
C ALA A 166 11.95 -7.59 12.48
N ALA A 167 10.84 -8.20 12.16
CA ALA A 167 9.64 -7.46 11.78
C ALA A 167 8.42 -7.88 12.58
N GLU A 168 7.61 -6.88 12.90
CA GLU A 168 6.25 -7.02 13.43
C GLU A 168 5.26 -6.59 12.35
N LEU A 169 4.24 -7.40 12.09
CA LEU A 169 3.25 -7.16 11.05
C LEU A 169 1.87 -6.88 11.65
N LYS A 170 1.26 -5.79 11.23
CA LYS A 170 -0.07 -5.38 11.69
C LYS A 170 -1.04 -5.38 10.52
N TYR A 171 -1.78 -6.48 10.41
CA TYR A 171 -2.83 -6.64 9.42
C TYR A 171 -4.14 -6.02 9.91
N HIS A 172 -4.80 -5.29 9.03
CA HIS A 172 -6.12 -4.73 9.25
C HIS A 172 -7.02 -5.02 8.05
N ASN A 173 -8.26 -5.37 8.31
CA ASN A 173 -9.30 -5.59 7.28
C ASN A 173 -10.17 -4.35 7.01
N ASP A 174 -9.99 -3.28 7.79
CA ASP A 174 -10.61 -1.97 7.57
C ASP A 174 -9.66 -1.05 6.79
N PRO A 175 -10.03 -0.61 5.57
CA PRO A 175 -9.19 0.29 4.77
C PRO A 175 -9.02 1.70 5.36
N GLY A 176 -9.89 2.11 6.30
CA GLY A 176 -9.80 3.38 7.01
C GLY A 176 -8.86 3.35 8.21
N TYR A 177 -8.51 2.18 8.70
CA TYR A 177 -7.66 2.03 9.87
C TYR A 177 -6.24 2.57 9.63
N LYS A 178 -5.67 3.17 10.69
CA LYS A 178 -4.29 3.63 10.72
C LYS A 178 -3.60 3.02 11.93
N THR A 179 -2.44 2.41 11.72
CA THR A 179 -1.59 1.92 12.81
C THR A 179 -1.06 3.11 13.60
N ASP A 180 -1.35 3.16 14.88
CA ASP A 180 -1.16 4.32 15.74
C ASP A 180 0.17 4.31 16.51
N LEU A 181 0.39 5.39 17.25
CA LEU A 181 1.58 5.57 18.10
C LEU A 181 1.73 4.46 19.15
N LYS A 182 0.63 3.93 19.71
CA LYS A 182 0.70 2.88 20.75
C LYS A 182 1.37 1.62 20.23
N VAL A 183 1.06 1.26 18.96
CA VAL A 183 1.68 0.12 18.29
C VAL A 183 3.17 0.37 18.08
N ALA A 184 3.56 1.57 17.62
CA ALA A 184 4.97 1.92 17.39
C ALA A 184 5.77 1.89 18.69
N LEU A 185 5.21 2.42 19.79
CA LEU A 185 5.82 2.36 21.13
C LEU A 185 6.04 0.93 21.60
N TYR A 186 5.00 0.07 21.48
CA TYR A 186 5.08 -1.32 21.87
C TYR A 186 6.15 -2.08 21.09
N VAL A 187 6.16 -1.89 19.75
CA VAL A 187 7.12 -2.54 18.85
C VAL A 187 8.55 -2.07 19.16
N LYS A 188 8.74 -0.78 19.43
CA LYS A 188 10.05 -0.23 19.83
C LYS A 188 10.57 -0.89 21.11
N SER A 189 9.73 -1.00 22.15
CA SER A 189 10.13 -1.64 23.41
C SER A 189 10.54 -3.10 23.22
N ARG A 190 9.88 -3.85 22.34
CA ARG A 190 10.28 -5.23 21.97
C ARG A 190 11.64 -5.26 21.29
N PHE A 191 11.84 -4.37 20.32
CA PHE A 191 13.12 -4.31 19.61
C PHE A 191 14.25 -3.85 20.52
N ASP A 192 14.02 -2.93 21.46
CA ASP A 192 15.03 -2.51 22.42
C ASP A 192 15.51 -3.67 23.30
N ASP A 193 14.59 -4.52 23.75
CA ASP A 193 14.96 -5.72 24.51
C ASP A 193 15.76 -6.73 23.67
N ILE A 194 15.46 -6.81 22.34
CA ILE A 194 16.19 -7.67 21.40
C ILE A 194 17.57 -7.06 21.02
N PHE A 195 17.66 -5.74 20.84
CA PHE A 195 18.90 -5.05 20.51
C PHE A 195 19.92 -5.03 21.66
N ASP A 196 19.42 -5.01 22.90
CA ASP A 196 20.26 -4.99 24.11
C ASP A 196 20.70 -6.43 24.49
N CYS A 197 21.21 -7.16 23.52
CA CYS A 197 21.73 -8.50 23.73
C CYS A 197 23.15 -8.46 24.28
N ASP A 198 23.53 -9.50 25.03
CA ASP A 198 24.85 -9.64 25.66
C ASP A 198 25.98 -9.59 24.60
N PRO A 199 26.84 -8.58 24.60
CA PRO A 199 27.97 -8.50 23.66
C PRO A 199 28.92 -9.70 23.73
N ALA A 200 28.99 -10.39 24.91
CA ALA A 200 29.78 -11.58 25.08
C ALA A 200 29.23 -12.81 24.35
N ALA A 201 27.91 -12.84 24.09
CA ALA A 201 27.28 -13.92 23.34
C ALA A 201 27.53 -13.85 21.82
N ARG A 202 28.16 -12.80 21.29
CA ARG A 202 28.41 -12.53 19.86
C ARG A 202 27.17 -12.63 18.95
N ALA A 203 25.98 -12.43 19.51
CA ALA A 203 24.74 -12.70 18.85
C ALA A 203 23.71 -11.61 19.15
N CYS A 204 23.97 -10.37 18.73
CA CYS A 204 22.88 -9.45 18.47
C CYS A 204 22.24 -9.90 17.17
N PRO A 205 21.04 -10.49 17.20
CA PRO A 205 20.53 -11.19 16.04
C PRO A 205 19.87 -10.27 15.02
N ILE A 206 19.76 -8.96 15.30
CA ILE A 206 19.13 -8.00 14.41
C ILE A 206 19.85 -6.67 14.38
N ASP A 207 19.94 -6.08 13.18
CA ASP A 207 20.44 -4.73 12.94
C ASP A 207 19.31 -3.71 12.84
N ARG A 208 18.10 -4.17 12.45
CA ARG A 208 16.99 -3.30 12.13
C ARG A 208 15.68 -3.89 12.65
N GLY A 209 14.84 -3.03 13.23
CA GLY A 209 13.47 -3.35 13.63
C GLY A 209 12.45 -2.73 12.66
N LEU A 210 11.55 -3.53 12.11
CA LEU A 210 10.60 -3.12 11.09
C LEU A 210 9.16 -3.34 11.56
N LEU A 211 8.30 -2.32 11.41
CA LEU A 211 6.85 -2.44 11.58
C LEU A 211 6.17 -2.32 10.21
N VAL A 212 5.45 -3.37 9.82
CA VAL A 212 4.76 -3.44 8.52
C VAL A 212 3.25 -3.39 8.72
N THR A 213 2.54 -2.66 7.85
CA THR A 213 1.07 -2.70 7.79
C THR A 213 0.56 -2.68 6.36
N ASN A 214 -0.57 -3.35 6.11
CA ASN A 214 -1.30 -3.27 4.84
C ASN A 214 -2.10 -1.97 4.68
N THR A 215 -2.14 -1.12 5.70
CA THR A 215 -2.88 0.15 5.72
C THR A 215 -1.93 1.37 5.81
N LYS A 216 -2.23 2.34 6.64
CA LYS A 216 -1.45 3.56 6.85
C LYS A 216 -1.00 3.66 8.30
N PHE A 217 -0.06 4.56 8.55
CA PHE A 217 0.31 5.00 9.89
C PHE A 217 -0.32 6.35 10.21
N THR A 218 -0.49 6.64 11.50
CA THR A 218 -0.80 8.02 11.94
C THR A 218 0.46 8.89 11.85
N SER A 219 0.29 10.23 11.80
CA SER A 219 1.39 11.18 11.81
C SER A 219 2.30 11.03 13.04
N GLU A 220 1.69 10.76 14.19
CA GLU A 220 2.40 10.57 15.46
C GLU A 220 3.22 9.26 15.44
N ALA A 221 2.68 8.18 14.85
CA ALA A 221 3.42 6.93 14.70
C ALA A 221 4.64 7.11 13.78
N ILE A 222 4.49 7.86 12.68
CA ILE A 222 5.58 8.18 11.75
C ILE A 222 6.65 9.00 12.46
N ALA A 223 6.27 10.13 13.09
CA ALA A 223 7.21 11.02 13.77
C ALA A 223 7.98 10.29 14.88
N TYR A 224 7.31 9.42 15.64
CA TYR A 224 7.96 8.64 16.67
C TYR A 224 8.93 7.60 16.09
N ALA A 225 8.53 6.89 15.05
CA ALA A 225 9.36 5.86 14.43
C ALA A 225 10.64 6.45 13.81
N GLU A 226 10.52 7.60 13.11
CA GLU A 226 11.66 8.35 12.58
C GLU A 226 12.63 8.79 13.69
N CYS A 227 12.12 9.25 14.83
CA CYS A 227 12.92 9.66 15.98
C CYS A 227 13.59 8.46 16.70
N SER A 228 12.86 7.34 16.81
CA SER A 228 13.29 6.18 17.62
C SER A 228 14.06 5.12 16.82
N GLY A 229 14.19 5.27 15.50
CA GLY A 229 14.90 4.34 14.62
C GLY A 229 14.12 3.05 14.30
N VAL A 230 12.80 3.02 14.50
CA VAL A 230 11.94 1.94 14.01
C VAL A 230 11.61 2.20 12.55
N GLU A 231 11.87 1.22 11.68
CA GLU A 231 11.49 1.34 10.29
C GLU A 231 10.00 1.06 10.09
N LEU A 232 9.36 1.82 9.22
CA LEU A 232 7.96 1.64 8.88
C LEU A 232 7.80 1.27 7.41
N LEU A 233 6.96 0.27 7.14
CA LEU A 233 6.55 -0.11 5.78
C LEU A 233 5.03 -0.23 5.72
N GLY A 234 4.39 0.66 4.98
CA GLY A 234 2.94 0.65 4.77
C GLY A 234 2.57 0.75 3.31
N TRP A 235 1.27 0.74 3.01
CA TRP A 235 0.79 0.82 1.62
C TRP A 235 1.35 2.00 0.83
N GLY A 236 1.52 3.16 1.44
CA GLY A 236 2.05 4.38 0.79
C GLY A 236 3.11 5.07 1.66
N TYR A 237 3.76 4.34 2.55
CA TYR A 237 4.83 4.84 3.40
C TYR A 237 5.98 3.82 3.45
N PRO A 238 7.25 4.31 3.36
CA PRO A 238 7.65 5.69 3.07
C PRO A 238 7.17 6.19 1.70
N ALA A 239 7.35 7.47 1.38
CA ALA A 239 6.88 8.06 0.13
C ALA A 239 7.45 7.36 -1.12
N GLN A 240 8.68 6.86 -1.01
CA GLN A 240 9.34 6.01 -2.00
C GLN A 240 9.69 4.66 -1.35
N ASN A 241 9.70 3.60 -2.14
CA ASN A 241 10.00 2.23 -1.67
C ASN A 241 8.98 1.70 -0.63
N ASN A 242 7.74 2.18 -0.72
CA ASN A 242 6.62 1.67 0.08
C ASN A 242 6.20 0.26 -0.36
N LEU A 243 5.21 -0.30 0.32
CA LEU A 243 4.76 -1.67 0.05
C LEU A 243 4.29 -1.86 -1.41
N PHE A 244 3.55 -0.88 -1.98
CA PHE A 244 3.13 -0.94 -3.38
C PHE A 244 4.33 -0.93 -4.34
N ASP A 245 5.34 -0.09 -4.11
CA ASP A 245 6.54 0.00 -4.95
C ASP A 245 7.34 -1.30 -4.90
N ARG A 246 7.52 -1.87 -3.70
CA ARG A 246 8.23 -3.14 -3.50
C ARG A 246 7.53 -4.29 -4.20
N MET A 247 6.21 -4.44 -4.00
CA MET A 247 5.40 -5.45 -4.69
C MET A 247 5.52 -5.32 -6.21
N SER A 248 5.48 -4.09 -6.73
CA SER A 248 5.56 -3.82 -8.16
C SER A 248 6.94 -4.15 -8.74
N ARG A 249 8.01 -3.84 -8.00
CA ARG A 249 9.40 -4.15 -8.40
C ARG A 249 9.68 -5.65 -8.38
N ALA A 250 9.28 -6.32 -7.31
CA ALA A 250 9.45 -7.76 -7.16
C ALA A 250 8.47 -8.57 -8.02
N LYS A 251 7.47 -7.93 -8.63
CA LYS A 251 6.35 -8.58 -9.35
C LYS A 251 5.63 -9.62 -8.49
N VAL A 252 5.49 -9.35 -7.21
CA VAL A 252 4.79 -10.17 -6.23
C VAL A 252 3.46 -9.51 -5.89
N TYR A 253 2.36 -10.15 -6.28
CA TYR A 253 1.02 -9.62 -6.07
C TYR A 253 0.15 -10.68 -5.37
N PRO A 254 -0.74 -10.28 -4.43
CA PRO A 254 -1.57 -11.23 -3.71
C PRO A 254 -2.54 -11.95 -4.66
N ILE A 255 -2.79 -13.24 -4.40
CA ILE A 255 -3.72 -14.07 -5.18
C ILE A 255 -5.14 -13.46 -5.24
N THR A 256 -5.50 -12.68 -4.23
CA THR A 256 -6.77 -11.99 -4.11
C THR A 256 -6.97 -10.88 -5.16
N ALA A 257 -5.90 -10.44 -5.83
CA ALA A 257 -5.98 -9.47 -6.93
C ALA A 257 -6.62 -10.04 -8.21
N LEU A 258 -6.58 -11.36 -8.40
CA LEU A 258 -7.18 -11.99 -9.58
C LEU A 258 -8.70 -11.80 -9.59
N VAL A 259 -9.21 -11.28 -10.70
CA VAL A 259 -10.63 -10.98 -10.89
C VAL A 259 -11.40 -12.22 -11.33
N ALA A 260 -10.73 -13.15 -12.02
CA ALA A 260 -11.33 -14.37 -12.52
C ALA A 260 -11.58 -15.43 -11.42
N LEU A 261 -10.98 -15.30 -10.23
CA LEU A 261 -11.23 -16.17 -9.09
C LEU A 261 -12.39 -15.67 -8.23
N SER A 262 -13.28 -16.56 -7.85
CA SER A 262 -14.31 -16.31 -6.84
C SER A 262 -13.69 -16.19 -5.43
N ARG A 263 -14.43 -15.65 -4.48
CA ARG A 263 -13.97 -15.53 -3.09
C ARG A 263 -13.67 -16.90 -2.45
N ALA A 264 -14.45 -17.93 -2.78
CA ALA A 264 -14.25 -19.29 -2.26
C ALA A 264 -12.95 -19.90 -2.81
N GLU A 265 -12.69 -19.74 -4.12
CA GLU A 265 -11.46 -20.21 -4.76
C GLU A 265 -10.22 -19.52 -4.21
N LYS A 266 -10.27 -18.19 -4.01
CA LYS A 266 -9.18 -17.42 -3.37
C LYS A 266 -8.89 -17.94 -1.98
N ARG A 267 -9.93 -18.17 -1.16
CA ARG A 267 -9.78 -18.69 0.20
C ARG A 267 -9.13 -20.08 0.19
N LEU A 268 -9.61 -20.99 -0.68
CA LEU A 268 -9.04 -22.33 -0.78
C LEU A 268 -7.56 -22.30 -1.16
N LEU A 269 -7.16 -21.44 -2.11
CA LEU A 269 -5.76 -21.30 -2.50
C LEU A 269 -4.90 -20.76 -1.35
N ILE A 270 -5.40 -19.78 -0.59
CA ILE A 270 -4.72 -19.24 0.59
C ILE A 270 -4.54 -20.32 1.65
N GLU A 271 -5.57 -21.10 1.95
CA GLU A 271 -5.52 -22.22 2.90
C GLU A 271 -4.50 -23.29 2.47
N GLN A 272 -4.28 -23.45 1.16
CA GLN A 272 -3.26 -24.34 0.59
C GLN A 272 -1.88 -23.67 0.43
N GLY A 273 -1.66 -22.51 1.02
CA GLY A 273 -0.38 -21.79 1.00
C GLY A 273 -0.05 -21.12 -0.34
N THR A 274 -1.04 -20.91 -1.20
CA THR A 274 -0.88 -20.12 -2.44
C THR A 274 -1.41 -18.71 -2.17
N ILE A 275 -0.53 -17.80 -1.78
CA ILE A 275 -0.85 -16.44 -1.36
C ILE A 275 -0.53 -15.38 -2.41
N ALA A 276 0.35 -15.70 -3.38
CA ALA A 276 0.81 -14.78 -4.41
C ALA A 276 0.65 -15.36 -5.81
N ILE A 277 0.42 -14.49 -6.78
CA ILE A 277 0.16 -14.83 -8.20
C ILE A 277 1.35 -15.57 -8.82
N ASP A 278 2.58 -15.12 -8.56
CA ASP A 278 3.78 -15.72 -9.14
C ASP A 278 4.00 -17.18 -8.70
N GLN A 279 3.44 -17.60 -7.57
CA GLN A 279 3.58 -18.96 -7.07
C GLN A 279 2.91 -20.00 -8.00
N PHE A 280 1.69 -19.74 -8.48
CA PHE A 280 1.03 -20.68 -9.39
C PHE A 280 1.46 -20.51 -10.86
N VAL A 281 1.90 -19.33 -11.25
CA VAL A 281 2.51 -19.12 -12.58
C VAL A 281 3.79 -19.96 -12.71
N LYS A 282 4.61 -20.00 -11.65
CA LYS A 282 5.81 -20.85 -11.57
C LYS A 282 5.47 -22.34 -11.43
N ASN A 283 4.37 -22.67 -10.76
CA ASN A 283 3.93 -24.05 -10.54
C ASN A 283 2.41 -24.18 -10.66
N ARG A 284 1.93 -24.55 -11.86
CA ARG A 284 0.50 -24.65 -12.20
C ARG A 284 -0.27 -25.64 -11.32
N ARG A 285 0.40 -26.67 -10.75
CA ARG A 285 -0.22 -27.66 -9.86
C ARG A 285 -0.81 -27.02 -8.60
N ARG A 286 -0.42 -25.79 -8.25
CA ARG A 286 -1.04 -25.03 -7.18
C ARG A 286 -2.51 -24.68 -7.43
N LEU A 287 -2.99 -24.80 -8.68
CA LEU A 287 -4.40 -24.64 -9.05
C LEU A 287 -5.20 -25.95 -8.98
N ASP A 288 -4.55 -27.12 -8.83
CA ASP A 288 -5.21 -28.42 -8.82
C ASP A 288 -6.35 -28.53 -7.78
N PRO A 289 -6.23 -27.94 -6.56
CA PRO A 289 -7.31 -27.98 -5.57
C PRO A 289 -8.62 -27.32 -6.03
N LEU A 290 -8.57 -26.47 -7.05
CA LEU A 290 -9.75 -25.79 -7.59
C LEU A 290 -10.54 -26.65 -8.59
N HIS A 291 -9.99 -27.77 -9.06
CA HIS A 291 -10.62 -28.66 -10.05
C HIS A 291 -11.16 -27.94 -11.28
N LEU A 292 -10.41 -26.97 -11.80
CA LEU A 292 -10.83 -26.12 -12.92
C LEU A 292 -10.68 -26.85 -14.27
N SER A 293 -11.51 -26.45 -15.25
CA SER A 293 -11.30 -26.85 -16.64
C SER A 293 -10.00 -26.27 -17.21
N SER A 294 -9.41 -26.91 -18.21
CA SER A 294 -8.19 -26.41 -18.87
C SER A 294 -8.36 -25.01 -19.44
N GLU A 295 -9.55 -24.65 -19.92
CA GLU A 295 -9.89 -23.32 -20.41
C GLU A 295 -9.80 -22.29 -19.29
N ARG A 296 -10.44 -22.54 -18.13
CA ARG A 296 -10.37 -21.63 -16.96
C ARG A 296 -8.95 -21.48 -16.40
N VAL A 297 -8.17 -22.57 -16.40
CA VAL A 297 -6.75 -22.49 -16.02
C VAL A 297 -5.99 -21.60 -16.99
N GLY A 298 -6.25 -21.72 -18.30
CA GLY A 298 -5.68 -20.84 -19.32
C GLY A 298 -6.00 -19.36 -19.09
N ASP A 299 -7.27 -19.05 -18.83
CA ASP A 299 -7.73 -17.69 -18.54
C ASP A 299 -7.06 -17.09 -17.30
N LEU A 300 -6.95 -17.89 -16.22
CA LEU A 300 -6.29 -17.46 -14.99
C LEU A 300 -4.81 -17.16 -15.20
N ILE A 301 -4.12 -18.01 -15.96
CA ILE A 301 -2.71 -17.82 -16.29
C ILE A 301 -2.55 -16.57 -17.15
N ALA A 302 -3.38 -16.37 -18.15
CA ALA A 302 -3.34 -15.19 -19.01
C ALA A 302 -3.56 -13.89 -18.20
N GLU A 303 -4.53 -13.88 -17.26
CA GLU A 303 -4.75 -12.76 -16.35
C GLU A 303 -3.51 -12.52 -15.48
N ALA A 304 -2.96 -13.58 -14.88
CA ALA A 304 -1.78 -13.51 -14.02
C ALA A 304 -0.55 -12.99 -14.75
N GLU A 305 -0.24 -13.54 -15.90
CA GLU A 305 0.88 -13.11 -16.75
C GLU A 305 0.70 -11.67 -17.22
N GLY A 306 -0.53 -11.27 -17.55
CA GLY A 306 -0.85 -9.89 -17.88
C GLY A 306 -0.58 -8.91 -16.73
N ILE A 307 -0.88 -9.30 -15.48
CA ILE A 307 -0.58 -8.49 -14.29
C ILE A 307 0.95 -8.40 -14.06
N LEU A 308 1.65 -9.52 -14.18
CA LEU A 308 3.10 -9.59 -13.98
C LEU A 308 3.89 -8.86 -15.10
N ALA A 309 3.32 -8.74 -16.30
CA ALA A 309 3.92 -8.04 -17.43
C ALA A 309 3.79 -6.52 -17.36
N LEU A 310 2.92 -5.98 -16.48
CA LEU A 310 2.76 -4.53 -16.35
C LEU A 310 4.08 -3.87 -15.96
N PRO A 311 4.44 -2.72 -16.58
CA PRO A 311 5.67 -2.03 -16.26
C PRO A 311 5.69 -1.54 -14.82
N HIS A 312 6.89 -1.54 -14.23
CA HIS A 312 7.11 -1.08 -12.85
C HIS A 312 7.02 0.45 -12.73
N GLU A 313 7.43 1.16 -13.80
CA GLU A 313 7.69 2.59 -13.70
C GLU A 313 6.49 3.43 -14.13
N PHE A 314 5.89 4.14 -13.16
CA PHE A 314 5.38 5.47 -13.37
C PHE A 314 6.17 6.40 -12.44
N ARG A 315 7.30 6.91 -12.93
CA ARG A 315 7.87 8.13 -12.37
C ARG A 315 6.90 9.25 -12.74
N ASP A 316 6.10 9.70 -11.79
CA ASP A 316 5.55 11.04 -11.88
C ASP A 316 6.76 11.99 -11.90
N THR A 317 7.18 12.42 -13.07
CA THR A 317 8.00 13.62 -13.24
C THR A 317 7.10 14.82 -12.95
N VAL A 318 6.62 14.93 -11.75
CA VAL A 318 6.17 16.20 -11.19
C VAL A 318 7.38 16.69 -10.38
N SER A 319 8.22 17.46 -11.10
CA SER A 319 9.16 18.36 -10.47
C SER A 319 8.39 19.24 -9.49
N VAL A 320 8.95 19.37 -8.29
CA VAL A 320 8.56 20.26 -7.19
C VAL A 320 8.35 21.70 -7.65
#